data_703f659c3fcb8cd25746b20d93fc5521
#
_entry.id   703f659c3fcb8cd25746b20d93fc5521
#
_cell.length_a   1.000
_cell.length_b   1.000
_cell.length_c   1.000
_cell.angle_alpha   90.00
_cell.angle_beta   90.00
_cell.angle_gamma   90.00
#
_symmetry.space_group_name_H-M   'P 1'
#
loop_
_entity.id
_entity.type
_entity.pdbx_description
1 polymer ?
#
loop_
_entity_poly.entity_id
_entity_poly.type
_entity_poly.pdbx_seq_one_letter_code
_entity_poly.pdbx_strand_id
1 'polypeptide(L)'
;MFGVYLAQTLLLQKANGKGLWDIVSEQLRPVFFLAWFFIELFVMAGVLYIAGLIVVGGKRARFSDAFIISLVGTVLSTLFYIFIPYRLIALLLSLFTWLLLIKRLYETGWLGAIAVGILAVIVYFVVLVLLAFIILGILVFENLLSLMILAF
;
A
#
# COMPACT_ATOMS: atom_id res chain seq x y z
N MET A 1 21.24 25.32 1.76
CA MET A 1 20.91 25.20 0.32
C MET A 1 19.44 24.88 0.07
N PHE A 2 18.88 23.88 0.68
CA PHE A 2 17.46 23.54 0.53
C PHE A 2 16.52 24.69 0.91
N GLY A 3 16.80 25.43 2.01
CA GLY A 3 16.01 26.57 2.42
C GLY A 3 16.02 27.76 1.47
N VAL A 4 17.11 27.99 0.76
CA VAL A 4 17.23 29.07 -0.23
C VAL A 4 16.44 28.73 -1.51
N TYR A 5 16.50 27.50 -1.99
CA TYR A 5 15.69 27.02 -3.11
C TYR A 5 14.20 27.07 -2.79
N LEU A 6 13.84 26.67 -1.58
CA LEU A 6 12.46 26.71 -1.10
C LEU A 6 11.93 28.15 -1.04
N ALA A 7 12.71 29.09 -0.51
CA ALA A 7 12.36 30.51 -0.46
C ALA A 7 12.21 31.14 -1.84
N GLN A 8 13.12 30.85 -2.77
CA GLN A 8 13.03 31.33 -4.16
C GLN A 8 11.81 30.78 -4.88
N THR A 9 11.53 29.48 -4.74
CA THR A 9 10.36 28.86 -5.34
C THR A 9 9.07 29.44 -4.78
N LEU A 10 9.02 29.66 -3.47
CA LEU A 10 7.90 30.30 -2.78
C LEU A 10 7.62 31.71 -3.26
N LEU A 11 8.68 32.52 -3.45
CA LEU A 11 8.58 33.90 -3.94
C LEU A 11 8.12 33.97 -5.40
N LEU A 12 8.66 33.09 -6.26
CA LEU A 12 8.30 33.02 -7.67
C LEU A 12 6.84 32.57 -7.86
N GLN A 13 6.36 31.67 -7.04
CA GLN A 13 5.01 31.14 -7.14
C GLN A 13 3.97 32.05 -6.47
N LYS A 14 4.34 32.80 -5.44
CA LYS A 14 3.50 33.86 -4.90
C LYS A 14 3.25 34.96 -5.95
N ALA A 15 4.24 35.22 -6.80
CA ALA A 15 4.08 36.12 -7.93
C ALA A 15 3.14 35.57 -9.02
N ASN A 16 3.01 34.24 -9.12
CA ASN A 16 2.13 33.55 -10.07
C ASN A 16 0.72 33.25 -9.52
N GLY A 17 0.38 33.72 -8.32
CA GLY A 17 -0.95 33.53 -7.73
C GLY A 17 -1.25 32.11 -7.22
N LYS A 18 -0.25 31.22 -7.19
CA LYS A 18 -0.40 29.89 -6.59
C LYS A 18 -0.29 29.95 -5.08
N GLY A 19 -1.21 29.30 -4.38
CA GLY A 19 -1.21 29.26 -2.92
C GLY A 19 -0.03 28.45 -2.35
N LEU A 20 0.34 28.75 -1.09
CA LEU A 20 1.39 28.03 -0.36
C LEU A 20 1.18 26.52 -0.33
N TRP A 21 -0.08 26.08 -0.27
CA TRP A 21 -0.46 24.66 -0.25
C TRP A 21 -0.17 23.94 -1.57
N ASP A 22 -0.33 24.62 -2.70
CA ASP A 22 -0.03 24.05 -3.99
C ASP A 22 1.47 23.82 -4.17
N ILE A 23 2.28 24.70 -3.61
CA ILE A 23 3.74 24.64 -3.64
C ILE A 23 4.26 23.49 -2.77
N VAL A 24 3.73 23.40 -1.55
CA VAL A 24 4.11 22.36 -0.59
C VAL A 24 3.68 20.99 -1.13
N SER A 25 2.50 20.89 -1.74
CA SER A 25 2.02 19.64 -2.32
C SER A 25 2.86 19.16 -3.50
N GLU A 26 3.32 20.06 -4.36
CA GLU A 26 4.16 19.71 -5.52
C GLU A 26 5.56 19.21 -5.10
N GLN A 27 6.19 19.86 -4.13
CA GLN A 27 7.53 19.47 -3.67
C GLN A 27 7.54 18.25 -2.76
N LEU A 28 6.50 18.05 -1.96
CA LEU A 28 6.37 16.89 -1.07
C LEU A 28 5.73 15.68 -1.75
N ARG A 29 5.24 15.85 -2.97
CA ARG A 29 4.61 14.77 -3.74
C ARG A 29 5.45 13.48 -3.80
N PRO A 30 6.76 13.51 -4.13
CA PRO A 30 7.56 12.29 -4.13
C PRO A 30 7.72 11.67 -2.73
N VAL A 31 7.78 12.49 -1.68
CA VAL A 31 7.86 12.01 -0.30
C VAL A 31 6.56 11.32 0.11
N PHE A 32 5.41 11.89 -0.23
CA PHE A 32 4.11 11.26 0.01
C PHE A 32 3.95 9.96 -0.77
N PHE A 33 4.43 9.92 -2.01
CA PHE A 33 4.40 8.72 -2.83
C PHE A 33 5.23 7.59 -2.21
N LEU A 34 6.41 7.92 -1.72
CA LEU A 34 7.33 6.99 -1.08
C LEU A 34 6.75 6.49 0.26
N ALA A 35 6.20 7.38 1.07
CA ALA A 35 5.55 7.03 2.32
C ALA A 35 4.33 6.11 2.08
N TRP A 36 3.50 6.44 1.10
CA TRP A 36 2.35 5.61 0.70
C TRP A 36 2.78 4.22 0.26
N PHE A 37 3.83 4.14 -0.58
CA PHE A 37 4.38 2.87 -1.04
C PHE A 37 4.84 1.98 0.13
N PHE A 38 5.54 2.55 1.11
CA PHE A 38 5.97 1.79 2.29
C PHE A 38 4.80 1.34 3.15
N ILE A 39 3.81 2.19 3.36
CA ILE A 39 2.60 1.84 4.10
C ILE A 39 1.88 0.66 3.42
N GLU A 40 1.68 0.74 2.12
CA GLU A 40 1.04 -0.33 1.35
C GLU A 40 1.84 -1.63 1.41
N LEU A 41 3.16 -1.54 1.31
CA LEU A 41 4.06 -2.69 1.43
C LEU A 41 3.95 -3.37 2.81
N PHE A 42 3.92 -2.58 3.90
CA PHE A 42 3.74 -3.11 5.26
C PHE A 42 2.36 -3.74 5.46
N VAL A 43 1.31 -3.12 4.94
CA VAL A 43 -0.05 -3.69 4.99
C VAL A 43 -0.09 -5.02 4.25
N MET A 44 0.48 -5.09 3.05
CA MET A 44 0.54 -6.31 2.26
C MET A 44 1.36 -7.41 2.94
N ALA A 45 2.50 -7.05 3.53
CA ALA A 45 3.32 -7.97 4.32
C ALA A 45 2.55 -8.51 5.53
N GLY A 46 1.82 -7.67 6.24
CA GLY A 46 0.96 -8.07 7.36
C GLY A 46 -0.16 -9.02 6.94
N VAL A 47 -0.83 -8.72 5.84
CA VAL A 47 -1.89 -9.57 5.25
C VAL A 47 -1.36 -10.96 4.88
N LEU A 48 -0.23 -11.00 4.18
CA LEU A 48 0.43 -12.25 3.79
C LEU A 48 0.92 -13.04 4.99
N TYR A 49 1.44 -12.35 6.00
CA TYR A 49 1.86 -12.97 7.25
C TYR A 49 0.69 -13.64 7.98
N ILE A 50 -0.43 -12.95 8.13
CA ILE A 50 -1.63 -13.50 8.77
C ILE A 50 -2.17 -14.69 7.97
N ALA A 51 -2.26 -14.56 6.66
CA ALA A 51 -2.70 -15.65 5.79
C ALA A 51 -1.75 -16.86 5.87
N GLY A 52 -0.46 -16.61 5.87
CA GLY A 52 0.57 -17.65 6.03
C GLY A 52 0.48 -18.36 7.39
N LEU A 53 0.29 -17.61 8.48
CA LEU A 53 0.11 -18.18 9.82
C LEU A 53 -1.07 -19.14 9.89
N ILE A 54 -2.18 -18.82 9.25
CA ILE A 54 -3.39 -19.63 9.27
C ILE A 54 -3.21 -20.91 8.44
N VAL A 55 -2.59 -20.82 7.26
CA VAL A 55 -2.49 -21.95 6.33
C VAL A 55 -1.28 -22.84 6.60
N VAL A 56 -0.12 -22.23 6.82
CA VAL A 56 1.18 -22.95 6.91
C VAL A 56 1.65 -23.12 8.34
N GLY A 57 1.21 -22.26 9.23
CA GLY A 57 1.58 -22.26 10.64
C GLY A 57 2.79 -21.37 10.96
N GLY A 58 2.93 -21.02 12.23
CA GLY A 58 3.92 -20.05 12.71
C GLY A 58 5.39 -20.46 12.56
N LYS A 59 5.68 -21.76 12.36
CA LYS A 59 7.04 -22.26 12.14
C LYS A 59 7.57 -21.96 10.73
N ARG A 60 6.69 -21.90 9.74
CA ARG A 60 7.03 -21.69 8.32
C ARG A 60 6.75 -20.27 7.85
N ALA A 61 5.70 -19.64 8.36
CA ALA A 61 5.34 -18.26 8.01
C ALA A 61 6.07 -17.29 8.94
N ARG A 62 7.08 -16.60 8.41
CA ARG A 62 7.80 -15.54 9.10
C ARG A 62 7.41 -14.18 8.50
N PHE A 63 7.40 -13.15 9.33
CA PHE A 63 7.10 -11.79 8.86
C PHE A 63 8.14 -11.29 7.83
N SER A 64 9.42 -11.65 8.00
CA SER A 64 10.47 -11.34 7.03
C SER A 64 10.20 -11.96 5.66
N ASP A 65 9.70 -13.19 5.61
CA ASP A 65 9.34 -13.86 4.37
C ASP A 65 8.14 -13.18 3.70
N ALA A 66 7.13 -12.82 4.48
CA ALA A 66 5.98 -12.03 4.00
C ALA A 66 6.40 -10.68 3.43
N PHE A 67 7.33 -10.00 4.08
CA PHE A 67 7.89 -8.74 3.61
C PHE A 67 8.64 -8.90 2.28
N ILE A 68 9.48 -9.92 2.17
CA ILE A 68 10.22 -10.24 0.93
C ILE A 68 9.24 -10.59 -0.20
N ILE A 69 8.20 -11.39 0.07
CA ILE A 69 7.16 -11.73 -0.91
C ILE A 69 6.47 -10.44 -1.39
N SER A 70 6.09 -9.56 -0.49
CA SER A 70 5.45 -8.31 -0.83
C SER A 70 6.34 -7.40 -1.67
N LEU A 71 7.59 -7.24 -1.27
CA LEU A 71 8.55 -6.39 -1.97
C LEU A 71 8.85 -6.92 -3.38
N VAL A 72 9.29 -8.16 -3.47
CA VAL A 72 9.66 -8.80 -4.75
C VAL A 72 8.44 -8.96 -5.65
N GLY A 73 7.30 -9.37 -5.08
CA GLY A 73 6.04 -9.51 -5.81
C GLY A 73 5.57 -8.18 -6.41
N THR A 74 5.62 -7.11 -5.64
CA THR A 74 5.24 -5.76 -6.12
C THR A 74 6.18 -5.28 -7.22
N VAL A 75 7.50 -5.41 -7.04
CA VAL A 75 8.49 -4.99 -8.04
C VAL A 75 8.32 -5.78 -9.34
N LEU A 76 8.23 -7.11 -9.26
CA LEU A 76 8.05 -7.96 -10.46
C LEU A 76 6.71 -7.70 -11.14
N SER A 77 5.63 -7.54 -10.39
CA SER A 77 4.32 -7.20 -10.95
C SER A 77 4.36 -5.88 -11.69
N THR A 78 4.98 -4.87 -11.10
CA THR A 78 5.14 -3.56 -11.75
C THR A 78 5.95 -3.67 -13.04
N LEU A 79 7.03 -4.44 -13.04
CA LEU A 79 7.84 -4.69 -14.24
C LEU A 79 7.03 -5.39 -15.34
N PHE A 80 6.21 -6.39 -14.98
CA PHE A 80 5.35 -7.06 -15.95
C PHE A 80 4.33 -6.10 -16.58
N TYR A 81 3.71 -5.22 -15.79
CA TYR A 81 2.77 -4.23 -16.31
C TYR A 81 3.42 -3.18 -17.20
N ILE A 82 4.70 -2.86 -16.97
CA ILE A 82 5.44 -1.91 -17.82
C ILE A 82 5.90 -2.54 -19.13
N PHE A 83 6.44 -3.77 -19.08
CA PHE A 83 7.04 -4.41 -20.25
C PHE A 83 6.06 -5.17 -21.12
N ILE A 84 4.94 -5.65 -20.57
CA ILE A 84 3.98 -6.45 -21.30
C ILE A 84 2.79 -5.57 -21.70
N PRO A 85 2.55 -5.37 -23.02
CA PRO A 85 1.44 -4.55 -23.52
C PRO A 85 0.07 -5.19 -23.26
N TYR A 86 0.02 -6.51 -23.12
CA TYR A 86 -1.23 -7.27 -22.91
C TYR A 86 -1.54 -7.37 -21.41
N ARG A 87 -2.54 -6.63 -20.96
CA ARG A 87 -2.92 -6.54 -19.54
C ARG A 87 -3.27 -7.90 -18.90
N LEU A 88 -3.96 -8.78 -19.66
CA LEU A 88 -4.33 -10.12 -19.18
C LEU A 88 -3.11 -11.01 -18.96
N ILE A 89 -2.14 -10.98 -19.88
CA ILE A 89 -0.90 -11.76 -19.77
C ILE A 89 -0.06 -11.26 -18.59
N ALA A 90 0.07 -9.95 -18.42
CA ALA A 90 0.76 -9.34 -17.28
C ALA A 90 0.12 -9.75 -15.96
N LEU A 91 -1.20 -9.77 -15.89
CA LEU A 91 -1.94 -10.18 -14.69
C LEU A 91 -1.73 -11.66 -14.37
N LEU A 92 -1.81 -12.55 -15.36
CA LEU A 92 -1.57 -13.98 -15.16
C LEU A 92 -0.14 -14.27 -14.70
N LEU A 93 0.85 -13.64 -15.32
CA LEU A 93 2.26 -13.76 -14.91
C LEU A 93 2.49 -13.22 -13.51
N SER A 94 1.87 -12.11 -13.18
CA SER A 94 1.93 -11.52 -11.85
C SER A 94 1.37 -12.47 -10.78
N LEU A 95 0.18 -13.02 -11.00
CA LEU A 95 -0.44 -14.00 -10.10
C LEU A 95 0.44 -15.26 -9.95
N PHE A 96 0.96 -15.77 -11.05
CA PHE A 96 1.85 -16.93 -11.03
C PHE A 96 3.11 -16.65 -10.21
N THR A 97 3.71 -15.47 -10.39
CA THR A 97 4.91 -15.04 -9.64
C THR A 97 4.61 -14.93 -8.13
N TRP A 98 3.47 -14.35 -7.76
CA TRP A 98 3.04 -14.27 -6.37
C TRP A 98 2.87 -15.66 -5.74
N LEU A 99 2.21 -16.56 -6.43
CA LEU A 99 2.03 -17.94 -5.97
C LEU A 99 3.35 -18.69 -5.83
N LEU A 100 4.27 -18.48 -6.78
CA LEU A 100 5.59 -19.10 -6.76
C LEU A 100 6.46 -18.58 -5.61
N LEU A 101 6.39 -17.28 -5.32
CA LEU A 101 7.06 -16.68 -4.16
C LEU A 101 6.52 -17.23 -2.84
N ILE A 102 5.19 -17.31 -2.71
CA ILE A 102 4.55 -17.87 -1.52
C ILE A 102 4.95 -19.34 -1.34
N LYS A 103 4.89 -20.13 -2.40
CA LYS A 103 5.30 -21.52 -2.39
C LYS A 103 6.74 -21.70 -1.90
N ARG A 104 7.64 -20.88 -2.42
CA ARG A 104 9.06 -21.02 -2.16
C ARG A 104 9.49 -20.51 -0.79
N LEU A 105 9.01 -19.36 -0.39
CA LEU A 105 9.40 -18.73 0.88
C LEU A 105 8.70 -19.33 2.08
N TYR A 106 7.44 -19.70 1.94
CA TYR A 106 6.71 -20.40 3.00
C TYR A 106 6.92 -21.92 3.01
N GLU A 107 7.75 -22.44 2.14
CA GLU A 107 8.08 -23.88 2.04
C GLU A 107 6.83 -24.76 1.98
N THR A 108 5.86 -24.37 1.17
CA THR A 108 4.57 -25.07 1.01
C THR A 108 4.43 -25.62 -0.41
N GLY A 109 3.47 -26.54 -0.59
CA GLY A 109 3.08 -27.03 -1.91
C GLY A 109 2.23 -26.03 -2.70
N TRP A 110 1.88 -26.37 -3.93
CA TRP A 110 1.01 -25.55 -4.78
C TRP A 110 -0.36 -25.29 -4.16
N LEU A 111 -0.95 -26.30 -3.52
CA LEU A 111 -2.24 -26.17 -2.83
C LEU A 111 -2.15 -25.21 -1.64
N GLY A 112 -1.07 -25.31 -0.87
CA GLY A 112 -0.81 -24.39 0.22
C GLY A 112 -0.60 -22.95 -0.26
N ALA A 113 0.15 -22.75 -1.34
CA ALA A 113 0.35 -21.42 -1.93
C ALA A 113 -0.95 -20.79 -2.42
N ILE A 114 -1.80 -21.58 -3.09
CA ILE A 114 -3.13 -21.13 -3.54
C ILE A 114 -4.01 -20.79 -2.33
N ALA A 115 -4.00 -21.62 -1.31
CA ALA A 115 -4.75 -21.35 -0.07
C ALA A 115 -4.30 -20.07 0.61
N VAL A 116 -3.01 -19.82 0.73
CA VAL A 116 -2.45 -18.56 1.26
C VAL A 116 -2.88 -17.38 0.39
N GLY A 117 -2.80 -17.50 -0.92
CA GLY A 117 -3.21 -16.45 -1.85
C GLY A 117 -4.68 -16.08 -1.73
N ILE A 118 -5.57 -17.06 -1.69
CA ILE A 118 -7.03 -16.85 -1.51
C ILE A 118 -7.31 -16.21 -0.15
N LEU A 119 -6.70 -16.73 0.90
CA LEU A 119 -6.88 -16.19 2.24
C LEU A 119 -6.33 -14.78 2.38
N ALA A 120 -5.19 -14.49 1.73
CA ALA A 120 -4.63 -13.14 1.68
C ALA A 120 -5.59 -12.13 1.03
N VAL A 121 -6.27 -12.51 -0.04
CA VAL A 121 -7.31 -11.68 -0.68
C VAL A 121 -8.46 -11.41 0.30
N ILE A 122 -8.93 -12.45 1.01
CA ILE A 122 -10.01 -12.31 2.00
C ILE A 122 -9.58 -11.38 3.14
N VAL A 123 -8.38 -11.59 3.70
CA VAL A 123 -7.83 -10.74 4.79
C VAL A 123 -7.65 -9.30 4.30
N TYR A 124 -7.18 -9.10 3.07
CA TYR A 124 -7.04 -7.77 2.48
C TYR A 124 -8.40 -7.05 2.38
N PHE A 125 -9.45 -7.75 1.94
CA PHE A 125 -10.81 -7.21 1.93
C PHE A 125 -11.29 -6.82 3.32
N VAL A 126 -11.07 -7.66 4.32
CA VAL A 126 -11.41 -7.35 5.71
C VAL A 126 -10.68 -6.10 6.19
N VAL A 127 -9.39 -5.98 5.90
CA VAL A 127 -8.60 -4.80 6.26
C VAL A 127 -9.14 -3.54 5.58
N LEU A 128 -9.50 -3.61 4.29
CA LEU A 128 -10.11 -2.48 3.57
C LEU A 128 -11.43 -2.05 4.18
N VAL A 129 -12.29 -3.00 4.53
CA VAL A 129 -13.59 -2.71 5.18
C VAL A 129 -13.37 -2.05 6.54
N LEU A 130 -12.45 -2.57 7.35
CA LEU A 130 -12.11 -1.97 8.65
C LEU A 130 -11.56 -0.55 8.50
N LEU A 131 -10.67 -0.32 7.54
CA LEU A 131 -10.16 1.03 7.24
C LEU A 131 -11.29 1.98 6.80
N ALA A 132 -12.20 1.51 5.96
CA ALA A 132 -13.36 2.30 5.54
C ALA A 132 -14.24 2.69 6.73
N PHE A 133 -14.50 1.77 7.66
CA PHE A 133 -15.25 2.07 8.89
C PHE A 133 -14.53 3.08 9.78
N ILE A 134 -13.22 2.97 9.93
CA ILE A 134 -12.42 3.92 10.72
C ILE A 134 -12.49 5.32 10.10
N ILE A 135 -12.30 5.43 8.79
CA ILE A 135 -12.35 6.70 8.06
C ILE A 135 -13.75 7.34 8.18
N LEU A 136 -14.81 6.55 7.98
CA LEU A 136 -16.19 7.02 8.15
C LEU A 136 -16.45 7.49 9.57
N GLY A 137 -15.98 6.77 10.57
CA GLY A 137 -16.10 7.14 11.98
C GLY A 137 -15.43 8.47 12.29
N ILE A 138 -14.23 8.71 11.76
CA ILE A 138 -13.49 9.97 11.90
C ILE A 138 -14.26 11.12 11.25
N LEU A 139 -14.74 10.94 10.03
CA LEU A 139 -15.49 11.96 9.29
C LEU A 139 -16.81 12.32 9.99
N VAL A 140 -17.52 11.33 10.51
CA VAL A 140 -18.75 11.55 11.28
C VAL A 140 -18.45 12.31 12.57
N PHE A 141 -17.36 11.94 13.26
CA PHE A 141 -16.95 12.61 14.49
C PHE A 141 -16.57 14.08 14.27
N GLU A 142 -15.83 14.38 13.20
CA GLU A 142 -15.49 15.76 12.82
C GLU A 142 -16.74 16.59 12.52
N ASN A 143 -17.71 16.03 11.78
CA ASN A 143 -18.96 16.69 11.48
C ASN A 143 -19.81 16.95 12.74
N LEU A 144 -19.85 16.00 13.66
CA LEU A 144 -20.55 16.17 14.94
C LEU A 144 -19.89 17.24 15.81
N LEU A 145 -18.55 17.26 15.87
CA LEU A 145 -17.81 18.29 16.59
C LEU A 145 -18.07 19.69 16.03
N SER A 146 -18.05 19.84 14.71
CA SER A 146 -18.32 21.12 14.04
C SER A 146 -19.75 21.60 14.32
N LEU A 147 -20.75 20.72 14.32
CA LEU A 147 -22.12 21.02 14.67
C LEU A 147 -22.27 21.43 16.14
N MET A 148 -21.57 20.75 17.06
CA MET A 148 -21.57 21.12 18.48
C MET A 148 -20.96 22.51 18.72
N ILE A 149 -19.87 22.83 18.05
CA ILE A 149 -19.22 24.13 18.15
C ILE A 149 -20.13 25.24 17.61
N LEU A 150 -20.87 24.99 16.52
CA LEU A 150 -21.82 25.92 15.95
C LEU A 150 -23.08 26.10 16.83
N ALA A 151 -23.46 25.05 17.57
CA ALA A 151 -24.64 25.09 18.46
C ALA A 151 -24.37 25.79 19.81
N PHE A 152 -23.09 25.90 20.20
CA PHE A 152 -22.65 26.61 21.42
C PHE A 152 -21.94 27.92 21.08
#